data_a9299eb47067ca4f5f5f57219b3b6164
#
_entry.id   a9299eb47067ca4f5f5f57219b3b6164
#
_cell.length_a   1.000
_cell.length_b   1.000
_cell.length_c   1.000
_cell.angle_alpha   90.00
_cell.angle_beta   90.00
_cell.angle_gamma   90.00
#
_symmetry.space_group_name_H-M   'P 1'
#
loop_
_entity.id
_entity.type
_entity.pdbx_description
1 polymer ?
#
loop_
_entity_poly.entity_id
_entity_poly.type
_entity_poly.pdbx_seq_one_letter_code
_entity_poly.pdbx_strand_id
1 'polypeptide(L)'
;MTPLFVSSIILIYFAALITISYFTSKGADSTTFFTAHRQSPWYLVAFGMIGSSLSGVTFVSVPGNVGKTGFGYFQVVLGYLVGYWVIMFVLMPLYYRLKVVSIYTYLEQRFDVWSYKTGALFFLVSRSIGSSLRLFLAASVLQVFLFADLHVPFFVTVAVTIALIWVYTFKGGVKTIIWTDTFQTFFLVGAVIITVWQIASSLGFSFSEMVSAIQSHGYARIFEFDSVQSTTFFPKQFLGGMFITIAMTGLDQEIMQKNLTCKTLGDAQKNMFWFSLTLVIVNILFLTLGALLFIYCNRNGITIPERTDELFPSLAFHELGPLVGILFLLGITASSYASADSALTGLTTSFCIDFLDFKAKAEQTKRRQKTIVHLGFSLLFLVIILVFKEVGSGAVINAVLNVAGYTYGPLLGLFSFGIFTTRKVTGKYVPVVCLISPAISYVLSQNSAAWFSGYKIGIEILIINGLITFFGLWAISKRTK
;
A
#
# COMPACT_ATOMS: atom_id res chain seq x y z
N MET A 1 -10.61 27.75 7.55
CA MET A 1 -9.57 28.21 6.58
C MET A 1 -10.25 28.61 5.30
N THR A 2 -9.78 29.66 4.59
CA THR A 2 -10.38 30.04 3.31
C THR A 2 -9.99 29.04 2.21
N PRO A 3 -10.89 28.70 1.27
CA PRO A 3 -10.58 27.79 0.15
C PRO A 3 -9.38 28.23 -0.68
N LEU A 4 -9.20 29.54 -0.85
CA LEU A 4 -8.07 30.13 -1.58
C LEU A 4 -6.73 29.84 -0.90
N PHE A 5 -6.66 29.96 0.43
CA PHE A 5 -5.45 29.67 1.20
C PHE A 5 -5.06 28.18 1.12
N VAL A 6 -6.03 27.30 1.28
CA VAL A 6 -5.83 25.84 1.17
C VAL A 6 -5.37 25.47 -0.24
N SER A 7 -6.01 26.00 -1.28
CA SER A 7 -5.62 25.78 -2.67
C SER A 7 -4.18 26.26 -2.96
N SER A 8 -3.79 27.40 -2.36
CA SER A 8 -2.42 27.93 -2.53
C SER A 8 -1.36 26.98 -1.95
N ILE A 9 -1.62 26.38 -0.79
CA ILE A 9 -0.72 25.40 -0.17
C ILE A 9 -0.57 24.16 -1.04
N ILE A 10 -1.69 23.64 -1.56
CA ILE A 10 -1.68 22.50 -2.47
C ILE A 10 -0.90 22.82 -3.75
N LEU A 11 -1.10 24.00 -4.33
CA LEU A 11 -0.37 24.43 -5.53
C LEU A 11 1.14 24.54 -5.28
N ILE A 12 1.56 25.09 -4.13
CA ILE A 12 2.98 25.17 -3.74
C ILE A 12 3.55 23.77 -3.59
N TYR A 13 2.83 22.87 -2.93
CA TYR A 13 3.21 21.47 -2.76
C TYR A 13 3.43 20.77 -4.12
N PHE A 14 2.48 20.92 -5.05
CA PHE A 14 2.61 20.36 -6.40
C PHE A 14 3.73 21.02 -7.21
N ALA A 15 3.91 22.33 -7.09
CA ALA A 15 5.04 23.02 -7.73
C ALA A 15 6.38 22.44 -7.26
N ALA A 16 6.51 22.10 -5.97
CA ALA A 16 7.69 21.42 -5.45
C ALA A 16 7.87 20.01 -6.06
N LEU A 17 6.80 19.20 -6.15
CA LEU A 17 6.86 17.86 -6.78
C LEU A 17 7.25 17.95 -8.27
N ILE A 18 6.66 18.89 -9.02
CA ILE A 18 6.98 19.12 -10.43
C ILE A 18 8.44 19.58 -10.58
N THR A 19 8.93 20.44 -9.68
CA THR A 19 10.31 20.88 -9.66
C THR A 19 11.27 19.71 -9.42
N ILE A 20 11.00 18.85 -8.43
CA ILE A 20 11.76 17.61 -8.19
C ILE A 20 11.74 16.75 -9.44
N SER A 21 10.56 16.55 -10.04
CA SER A 21 10.41 15.76 -11.27
C SER A 21 11.23 16.33 -12.43
N TYR A 22 11.24 17.64 -12.63
CA TYR A 22 12.01 18.29 -13.68
C TYR A 22 13.51 17.98 -13.56
N PHE A 23 14.08 18.12 -12.36
CA PHE A 23 15.51 17.85 -12.14
C PHE A 23 15.85 16.35 -12.22
N THR A 24 15.02 15.49 -11.69
CA THR A 24 15.27 14.03 -11.65
C THR A 24 15.04 13.34 -12.99
N SER A 25 14.15 13.90 -13.82
CA SER A 25 13.83 13.34 -15.15
C SER A 25 14.69 13.89 -16.30
N LYS A 26 15.61 14.81 -16.02
CA LYS A 26 16.50 15.36 -17.04
C LYS A 26 17.35 14.26 -17.65
N GLY A 27 17.26 14.07 -18.98
CA GLY A 27 17.97 13.00 -19.69
C GLY A 27 17.42 11.59 -19.45
N ALA A 28 16.22 11.43 -18.89
CA ALA A 28 15.64 10.13 -18.58
C ALA A 28 15.38 9.31 -19.85
N ASP A 29 15.84 8.06 -19.83
CA ASP A 29 15.58 7.01 -20.81
C ASP A 29 14.66 5.92 -20.22
N SER A 30 14.44 4.84 -20.97
CA SER A 30 13.65 3.71 -20.47
C SER A 30 14.31 3.02 -19.27
N THR A 31 15.64 2.99 -19.18
CA THR A 31 16.36 2.39 -18.05
C THR A 31 16.18 3.24 -16.80
N THR A 32 16.22 4.56 -16.94
CA THR A 32 15.90 5.50 -15.85
C THR A 32 14.49 5.24 -15.31
N PHE A 33 13.51 5.08 -16.20
CA PHE A 33 12.11 4.86 -15.81
C PHE A 33 11.91 3.56 -15.05
N PHE A 34 12.50 2.45 -15.50
CA PHE A 34 12.22 1.13 -14.93
C PHE A 34 13.12 0.75 -13.76
N THR A 35 14.39 1.17 -13.75
CA THR A 35 15.38 0.70 -12.78
C THR A 35 16.27 1.80 -12.17
N ALA A 36 16.08 3.07 -12.55
CA ALA A 36 16.95 4.17 -12.14
C ALA A 36 18.45 3.85 -12.32
N HIS A 37 18.82 3.12 -13.37
CA HIS A 37 20.16 2.59 -13.63
C HIS A 37 20.76 1.77 -12.47
N ARG A 38 19.96 1.33 -11.48
CA ARG A 38 20.41 0.65 -10.24
C ARG A 38 21.46 1.45 -9.47
N GLN A 39 21.22 2.74 -9.32
CA GLN A 39 22.16 3.68 -8.66
C GLN A 39 21.49 4.49 -7.56
N SER A 40 20.30 4.11 -7.11
CA SER A 40 19.58 4.83 -6.06
C SER A 40 20.24 4.61 -4.71
N PRO A 41 20.48 5.70 -3.93
CA PRO A 41 20.98 5.60 -2.57
C PRO A 41 19.97 4.85 -1.67
N TRP A 42 20.43 3.82 -0.98
CA TRP A 42 19.56 2.95 -0.18
C TRP A 42 18.74 3.70 0.88
N TYR A 43 19.32 4.74 1.50
CA TYR A 43 18.65 5.53 2.54
C TYR A 43 17.51 6.39 1.99
N LEU A 44 17.61 6.92 0.76
CA LEU A 44 16.51 7.61 0.09
C LEU A 44 15.38 6.63 -0.26
N VAL A 45 15.75 5.43 -0.75
CA VAL A 45 14.76 4.39 -1.04
C VAL A 45 14.05 3.97 0.24
N ALA A 46 14.78 3.75 1.34
CA ALA A 46 14.21 3.36 2.63
C ALA A 46 13.20 4.38 3.15
N PHE A 47 13.58 5.66 3.16
CA PHE A 47 12.72 6.71 3.65
C PHE A 47 11.51 6.95 2.71
N GLY A 48 11.72 6.99 1.39
CA GLY A 48 10.62 7.13 0.42
C GLY A 48 9.63 5.97 0.45
N MET A 49 10.10 4.74 0.65
CA MET A 49 9.20 3.58 0.76
C MET A 49 8.22 3.66 1.94
N ILE A 50 8.53 4.42 3.00
CA ILE A 50 7.60 4.65 4.11
C ILE A 50 6.34 5.34 3.60
N GLY A 51 6.46 6.44 2.85
CA GLY A 51 5.33 7.19 2.30
C GLY A 51 4.46 6.37 1.35
N SER A 52 5.07 5.57 0.49
CA SER A 52 4.32 4.71 -0.44
C SER A 52 3.67 3.49 0.23
N SER A 53 4.22 3.02 1.36
CA SER A 53 3.63 1.91 2.13
C SER A 53 2.52 2.39 3.07
N LEU A 54 2.68 3.57 3.67
CA LEU A 54 1.71 4.22 4.53
C LEU A 54 0.76 5.07 3.67
N SER A 55 -0.23 4.42 3.09
CA SER A 55 -1.22 5.11 2.24
C SER A 55 -2.16 6.02 3.04
N GLY A 56 -2.96 6.84 2.32
CA GLY A 56 -4.03 7.64 2.94
C GLY A 56 -5.00 6.83 3.80
N VAL A 57 -5.21 5.54 3.45
CA VAL A 57 -5.98 4.61 4.29
C VAL A 57 -5.31 4.42 5.65
N THR A 58 -4.00 4.20 5.71
CA THR A 58 -3.26 4.08 6.98
C THR A 58 -3.34 5.39 7.77
N PHE A 59 -3.25 6.53 7.09
CA PHE A 59 -3.25 7.85 7.69
C PHE A 59 -4.55 8.19 8.47
N VAL A 60 -5.69 7.70 8.01
CA VAL A 60 -6.99 7.97 8.66
C VAL A 60 -7.59 6.76 9.37
N SER A 61 -7.49 5.56 8.78
CA SER A 61 -8.18 4.38 9.31
C SER A 61 -7.44 3.74 10.48
N VAL A 62 -6.10 3.79 10.54
CA VAL A 62 -5.36 3.24 11.70
C VAL A 62 -5.67 4.03 12.96
N PRO A 63 -5.56 5.38 12.98
CA PRO A 63 -6.02 6.17 14.13
C PRO A 63 -7.50 5.97 14.43
N GLY A 64 -8.37 5.93 13.43
CA GLY A 64 -9.81 5.74 13.58
C GLY A 64 -10.22 4.42 14.23
N ASN A 65 -9.43 3.35 14.02
CA ASN A 65 -9.71 2.04 14.61
C ASN A 65 -9.33 1.90 16.08
N VAL A 66 -8.51 2.80 16.63
CA VAL A 66 -8.03 2.70 18.03
C VAL A 66 -9.18 2.70 19.04
N GLY A 67 -10.25 3.42 18.76
CA GLY A 67 -11.44 3.42 19.65
C GLY A 67 -12.11 2.05 19.81
N LYS A 68 -11.95 1.15 18.82
CA LYS A 68 -12.55 -0.20 18.83
C LYS A 68 -11.59 -1.28 19.31
N THR A 69 -10.31 -1.19 18.92
CA THR A 69 -9.34 -2.28 19.09
C THR A 69 -8.14 -1.89 19.94
N GLY A 70 -8.12 -0.68 20.49
CA GLY A 70 -6.90 -0.16 21.13
C GLY A 70 -5.72 -0.22 20.16
N PHE A 71 -4.56 -0.62 20.66
CA PHE A 71 -3.35 -0.83 19.86
C PHE A 71 -3.29 -2.20 19.17
N GLY A 72 -4.43 -2.91 19.05
CA GLY A 72 -4.50 -4.26 18.46
C GLY A 72 -3.96 -4.35 17.03
N TYR A 73 -4.03 -3.28 16.22
CA TYR A 73 -3.40 -3.26 14.89
C TYR A 73 -1.88 -3.50 14.95
N PHE A 74 -1.24 -3.20 16.07
CA PHE A 74 0.19 -3.45 16.24
C PHE A 74 0.57 -4.92 16.12
N GLN A 75 -0.36 -5.84 16.41
CA GLN A 75 -0.17 -7.28 16.18
C GLN A 75 0.15 -7.60 14.72
N VAL A 76 -0.55 -6.93 13.78
CA VAL A 76 -0.31 -7.05 12.34
C VAL A 76 1.07 -6.47 11.98
N VAL A 77 1.43 -5.34 12.58
CA VAL A 77 2.72 -4.66 12.35
C VAL A 77 3.90 -5.52 12.81
N LEU A 78 3.76 -6.26 13.92
CA LEU A 78 4.76 -7.24 14.34
C LEU A 78 4.92 -8.37 13.31
N GLY A 79 3.81 -8.81 12.71
CA GLY A 79 3.85 -9.73 11.58
C GLY A 79 4.59 -9.15 10.36
N TYR A 80 4.35 -7.87 10.05
CA TYR A 80 5.06 -7.17 8.96
C TYR A 80 6.57 -7.26 9.12
N LEU A 81 7.08 -7.04 10.34
CA LEU A 81 8.51 -7.07 10.60
C LEU A 81 9.14 -8.41 10.18
N VAL A 82 8.50 -9.53 10.58
CA VAL A 82 8.96 -10.87 10.18
C VAL A 82 8.82 -11.09 8.68
N GLY A 83 7.73 -10.61 8.06
CA GLY A 83 7.53 -10.66 6.62
C GLY A 83 8.64 -9.93 5.85
N TYR A 84 9.06 -8.75 6.31
CA TYR A 84 10.19 -8.02 5.71
C TYR A 84 11.52 -8.77 5.82
N TRP A 85 11.75 -9.50 6.90
CA TRP A 85 12.94 -10.35 7.02
C TRP A 85 12.92 -11.49 6.01
N VAL A 86 11.78 -12.14 5.81
CA VAL A 86 11.63 -13.14 4.74
C VAL A 86 11.93 -12.56 3.38
N ILE A 87 11.41 -11.37 3.06
CA ILE A 87 11.71 -10.68 1.81
C ILE A 87 13.22 -10.41 1.69
N MET A 88 13.83 -9.88 2.73
CA MET A 88 15.24 -9.47 2.76
C MET A 88 16.20 -10.66 2.56
N PHE A 89 15.90 -11.81 3.17
CA PHE A 89 16.80 -12.95 3.16
C PHE A 89 16.47 -14.04 2.13
N VAL A 90 15.22 -14.08 1.61
CA VAL A 90 14.78 -15.10 0.65
C VAL A 90 14.52 -14.50 -0.73
N LEU A 91 13.65 -13.50 -0.83
CA LEU A 91 13.19 -13.00 -2.13
C LEU A 91 14.21 -12.05 -2.79
N MET A 92 14.80 -11.13 -2.02
CA MET A 92 15.79 -10.19 -2.60
C MET A 92 17.04 -10.90 -3.15
N PRO A 93 17.67 -11.87 -2.46
CA PRO A 93 18.76 -12.63 -3.03
C PRO A 93 18.38 -13.33 -4.35
N LEU A 94 17.16 -13.87 -4.44
CA LEU A 94 16.64 -14.49 -5.65
C LEU A 94 16.56 -13.48 -6.80
N TYR A 95 15.95 -12.33 -6.58
CA TYR A 95 15.77 -11.30 -7.61
C TYR A 95 17.08 -10.66 -8.08
N TYR A 96 18.01 -10.41 -7.14
CA TYR A 96 19.33 -9.86 -7.47
C TYR A 96 20.19 -10.85 -8.25
N ARG A 97 20.15 -12.14 -7.89
CA ARG A 97 20.85 -13.22 -8.64
C ARG A 97 20.35 -13.33 -10.08
N LEU A 98 19.05 -13.21 -10.28
CA LEU A 98 18.43 -13.30 -11.60
C LEU A 98 18.50 -11.98 -12.40
N LYS A 99 18.94 -10.88 -11.79
CA LYS A 99 19.03 -9.53 -12.37
C LYS A 99 17.72 -9.09 -13.06
N VAL A 100 16.59 -9.45 -12.51
CA VAL A 100 15.27 -9.18 -13.08
C VAL A 100 14.94 -7.68 -13.09
N VAL A 101 14.12 -7.25 -14.06
CA VAL A 101 13.42 -5.95 -14.06
C VAL A 101 12.00 -6.14 -13.57
N SER A 102 11.30 -7.17 -14.09
CA SER A 102 10.04 -7.64 -13.52
C SER A 102 10.30 -8.89 -12.68
N ILE A 103 9.79 -8.90 -11.45
CA ILE A 103 9.93 -10.04 -10.53
C ILE A 103 9.25 -11.31 -11.08
N TYR A 104 8.24 -11.14 -11.95
CA TYR A 104 7.48 -12.25 -12.53
C TYR A 104 8.31 -13.05 -13.56
N THR A 105 9.40 -12.49 -14.10
CA THR A 105 10.37 -13.21 -14.93
C THR A 105 10.94 -14.45 -14.18
N TYR A 106 10.96 -14.44 -12.84
CA TYR A 106 11.28 -15.63 -12.06
C TYR A 106 10.35 -16.80 -12.38
N LEU A 107 9.05 -16.56 -12.52
CA LEU A 107 8.06 -17.60 -12.83
C LEU A 107 8.28 -18.19 -14.23
N GLU A 108 8.71 -17.36 -15.20
CA GLU A 108 9.07 -17.82 -16.54
C GLU A 108 10.28 -18.76 -16.50
N GLN A 109 11.35 -18.36 -15.80
CA GLN A 109 12.57 -19.17 -15.69
C GLN A 109 12.35 -20.44 -14.88
N ARG A 110 11.46 -20.42 -13.89
CA ARG A 110 11.19 -21.53 -12.99
C ARG A 110 10.19 -22.53 -13.57
N PHE A 111 9.21 -22.06 -14.31
CA PHE A 111 8.11 -22.85 -14.86
C PHE A 111 8.00 -22.67 -16.37
N ASP A 112 7.20 -21.69 -16.81
CA ASP A 112 6.90 -21.42 -18.21
C ASP A 112 6.22 -20.05 -18.39
N VAL A 113 5.92 -19.74 -19.66
CA VAL A 113 5.27 -18.50 -20.08
C VAL A 113 3.85 -18.33 -19.51
N TRP A 114 3.10 -19.42 -19.31
CA TRP A 114 1.74 -19.35 -18.74
C TRP A 114 1.77 -18.93 -17.28
N SER A 115 2.66 -19.53 -16.48
CA SER A 115 2.88 -19.17 -15.08
C SER A 115 3.34 -17.73 -14.93
N TYR A 116 4.25 -17.29 -15.80
CA TYR A 116 4.74 -15.91 -15.87
C TYR A 116 3.62 -14.91 -16.11
N LYS A 117 2.87 -15.10 -17.23
CA LYS A 117 1.78 -14.19 -17.60
C LYS A 117 0.66 -14.18 -16.55
N THR A 118 0.37 -15.33 -15.95
CA THR A 118 -0.63 -15.44 -14.87
C THR A 118 -0.20 -14.62 -13.66
N GLY A 119 1.04 -14.77 -13.19
CA GLY A 119 1.54 -13.99 -12.06
C GLY A 119 1.51 -12.49 -12.33
N ALA A 120 2.00 -12.06 -13.48
CA ALA A 120 1.96 -10.66 -13.88
C ALA A 120 0.52 -10.11 -13.97
N LEU A 121 -0.43 -10.88 -14.51
CA LEU A 121 -1.85 -10.49 -14.60
C LEU A 121 -2.47 -10.30 -13.21
N PHE A 122 -2.24 -11.25 -12.28
CA PHE A 122 -2.74 -11.13 -10.92
C PHE A 122 -2.20 -9.88 -10.21
N PHE A 123 -0.94 -9.53 -10.42
CA PHE A 123 -0.40 -8.26 -9.94
C PHE A 123 -1.13 -7.06 -10.55
N LEU A 124 -1.30 -7.03 -11.88
CA LEU A 124 -1.98 -5.91 -12.54
C LEU A 124 -3.40 -5.69 -12.00
N VAL A 125 -4.16 -6.77 -11.83
CA VAL A 125 -5.52 -6.71 -11.26
C VAL A 125 -5.49 -6.26 -9.80
N SER A 126 -4.68 -6.93 -8.96
CA SER A 126 -4.58 -6.64 -7.53
C SER A 126 -4.18 -5.21 -7.27
N ARG A 127 -3.15 -4.74 -7.97
CA ARG A 127 -2.59 -3.43 -7.74
C ARG A 127 -3.47 -2.32 -8.29
N SER A 128 -4.11 -2.54 -9.44
CA SER A 128 -5.07 -1.56 -10.00
C SER A 128 -6.24 -1.32 -9.04
N ILE A 129 -6.86 -2.38 -8.53
CA ILE A 129 -7.97 -2.25 -7.59
C ILE A 129 -7.47 -1.66 -6.26
N GLY A 130 -6.44 -2.26 -5.65
CA GLY A 130 -5.94 -1.85 -4.33
C GLY A 130 -5.47 -0.38 -4.29
N SER A 131 -4.80 0.10 -5.33
CA SER A 131 -4.34 1.50 -5.40
C SER A 131 -5.46 2.48 -5.71
N SER A 132 -6.43 2.07 -6.53
CA SER A 132 -7.64 2.89 -6.79
C SER A 132 -8.46 3.10 -5.51
N LEU A 133 -8.64 2.06 -4.68
CA LEU A 133 -9.35 2.18 -3.40
C LEU A 133 -8.63 3.11 -2.41
N ARG A 134 -7.30 3.07 -2.39
CA ARG A 134 -6.50 3.99 -1.56
C ARG A 134 -6.62 5.44 -2.03
N LEU A 135 -6.58 5.66 -3.35
CA LEU A 135 -6.73 6.99 -3.93
C LEU A 135 -8.16 7.52 -3.78
N PHE A 136 -9.18 6.64 -3.81
CA PHE A 136 -10.57 6.98 -3.53
C PHE A 136 -10.73 7.67 -2.18
N LEU A 137 -10.11 7.15 -1.12
CA LEU A 137 -10.21 7.73 0.22
C LEU A 137 -9.66 9.16 0.26
N ALA A 138 -8.49 9.39 -0.34
CA ALA A 138 -7.92 10.73 -0.42
C ALA A 138 -8.76 11.69 -1.26
N ALA A 139 -9.23 11.23 -2.42
CA ALA A 139 -10.12 12.03 -3.27
C ALA A 139 -11.43 12.37 -2.56
N SER A 140 -11.96 11.46 -1.73
CA SER A 140 -13.15 11.70 -0.91
C SER A 140 -12.92 12.75 0.16
N VAL A 141 -11.78 12.73 0.84
CA VAL A 141 -11.41 13.75 1.81
C VAL A 141 -11.25 15.12 1.11
N LEU A 142 -10.53 15.18 -0.01
CA LEU A 142 -10.39 16.42 -0.78
C LEU A 142 -11.75 16.94 -1.26
N GLN A 143 -12.64 16.05 -1.70
CA GLN A 143 -13.98 16.42 -2.12
C GLN A 143 -14.77 17.07 -1.00
N VAL A 144 -14.81 16.42 0.18
CA VAL A 144 -15.64 16.89 1.31
C VAL A 144 -15.09 18.18 1.89
N PHE A 145 -13.79 18.28 2.09
CA PHE A 145 -13.20 19.38 2.86
C PHE A 145 -12.63 20.52 1.99
N LEU A 146 -12.50 20.33 0.68
CA LEU A 146 -11.96 21.36 -0.21
C LEU A 146 -12.92 21.76 -1.35
N PHE A 147 -13.57 20.78 -1.97
CA PHE A 147 -14.33 21.02 -3.21
C PHE A 147 -15.85 21.00 -3.04
N ALA A 148 -16.37 20.60 -1.86
CA ALA A 148 -17.82 20.57 -1.61
C ALA A 148 -18.45 21.96 -1.77
N ASP A 149 -17.87 22.97 -1.15
CA ASP A 149 -18.36 24.35 -1.21
C ASP A 149 -18.26 24.97 -2.61
N LEU A 150 -17.39 24.43 -3.47
CA LEU A 150 -17.19 24.87 -4.85
C LEU A 150 -18.09 24.12 -5.85
N HIS A 151 -18.97 23.23 -5.37
CA HIS A 151 -19.88 22.40 -6.18
C HIS A 151 -19.17 21.62 -7.30
N VAL A 152 -17.89 21.27 -7.10
CA VAL A 152 -17.11 20.50 -8.07
C VAL A 152 -17.58 19.04 -8.05
N PRO A 153 -17.98 18.45 -9.20
CA PRO A 153 -18.36 17.05 -9.25
C PRO A 153 -17.20 16.11 -8.87
N PHE A 154 -17.47 15.04 -8.14
CA PHE A 154 -16.45 14.11 -7.64
C PHE A 154 -15.54 13.55 -8.73
N PHE A 155 -16.08 13.26 -9.93
CA PHE A 155 -15.27 12.74 -11.04
C PHE A 155 -14.19 13.76 -11.47
N VAL A 156 -14.46 15.07 -11.36
CA VAL A 156 -13.49 16.12 -11.67
C VAL A 156 -12.37 16.12 -10.63
N THR A 157 -12.71 16.01 -9.34
CA THR A 157 -11.73 15.90 -8.25
C THR A 157 -10.78 14.72 -8.49
N VAL A 158 -11.32 13.55 -8.84
CA VAL A 158 -10.52 12.35 -9.14
C VAL A 158 -9.67 12.55 -10.39
N ALA A 159 -10.26 13.08 -11.47
CA ALA A 159 -9.55 13.31 -12.73
C ALA A 159 -8.39 14.31 -12.57
N VAL A 160 -8.60 15.41 -11.85
CA VAL A 160 -7.55 16.40 -11.54
C VAL A 160 -6.45 15.77 -10.68
N THR A 161 -6.83 15.01 -9.66
CA THR A 161 -5.87 14.28 -8.80
C THR A 161 -4.97 13.35 -9.62
N ILE A 162 -5.56 12.54 -10.49
CA ILE A 162 -4.81 11.61 -11.36
C ILE A 162 -3.95 12.38 -12.38
N ALA A 163 -4.48 13.46 -12.97
CA ALA A 163 -3.73 14.28 -13.91
C ALA A 163 -2.50 14.93 -13.25
N LEU A 164 -2.62 15.41 -12.02
CA LEU A 164 -1.51 15.96 -11.25
C LEU A 164 -0.42 14.89 -10.98
N ILE A 165 -0.82 13.69 -10.58
CA ILE A 165 0.11 12.55 -10.40
C ILE A 165 0.82 12.26 -11.74
N TRP A 166 0.07 12.19 -12.82
CA TRP A 166 0.61 11.89 -14.14
C TRP A 166 1.68 12.91 -14.59
N VAL A 167 1.44 14.22 -14.35
CA VAL A 167 2.35 15.29 -14.80
C VAL A 167 3.77 15.13 -14.24
N TYR A 168 3.93 14.73 -12.99
CA TYR A 168 5.27 14.61 -12.41
C TYR A 168 5.90 13.21 -12.52
N THR A 169 5.12 12.16 -12.85
CA THR A 169 5.63 10.78 -12.90
C THR A 169 6.00 10.29 -14.30
N PHE A 170 5.33 10.77 -15.36
CA PHE A 170 5.39 10.15 -16.70
C PHE A 170 6.77 10.12 -17.35
N LYS A 171 7.69 11.03 -17.00
CA LYS A 171 9.03 11.09 -17.58
C LYS A 171 10.05 10.26 -16.82
N GLY A 172 10.21 10.52 -15.52
CA GLY A 172 11.32 10.00 -14.72
C GLY A 172 11.08 8.63 -14.11
N GLY A 173 9.82 8.18 -14.04
CA GLY A 173 9.47 6.88 -13.49
C GLY A 173 10.03 6.66 -12.08
N VAL A 174 10.57 5.46 -11.80
CA VAL A 174 11.03 5.08 -10.45
C VAL A 174 12.12 6.00 -9.90
N LYS A 175 12.97 6.60 -10.74
CA LYS A 175 13.99 7.55 -10.28
C LYS A 175 13.37 8.80 -9.67
N THR A 176 12.36 9.38 -10.33
CA THR A 176 11.63 10.55 -9.81
C THR A 176 10.86 10.17 -8.54
N ILE A 177 10.17 9.02 -8.55
CA ILE A 177 9.37 8.55 -7.43
C ILE A 177 10.18 8.43 -6.14
N ILE A 178 11.39 7.91 -6.18
CA ILE A 178 12.23 7.82 -4.98
C ILE A 178 12.45 9.20 -4.32
N TRP A 179 12.64 10.24 -5.11
CA TRP A 179 12.81 11.59 -4.60
C TRP A 179 11.50 12.24 -4.16
N THR A 180 10.43 12.09 -4.95
CA THR A 180 9.11 12.61 -4.57
C THR A 180 8.55 11.90 -3.34
N ASP A 181 8.70 10.58 -3.25
CA ASP A 181 8.29 9.82 -2.07
C ASP A 181 9.06 10.22 -0.81
N THR A 182 10.36 10.51 -0.94
CA THR A 182 11.16 11.01 0.18
C THR A 182 10.61 12.35 0.69
N PHE A 183 10.31 13.28 -0.22
CA PHE A 183 9.68 14.55 0.10
C PHE A 183 8.29 14.38 0.71
N GLN A 184 7.47 13.51 0.14
CA GLN A 184 6.12 13.21 0.62
C GLN A 184 6.12 12.54 1.99
N THR A 185 7.05 11.62 2.24
CA THR A 185 7.22 10.98 3.55
C THR A 185 7.55 11.99 4.64
N PHE A 186 8.36 12.99 4.34
CA PHE A 186 8.67 14.06 5.29
C PHE A 186 7.41 14.79 5.76
N PHE A 187 6.51 15.16 4.84
CA PHE A 187 5.24 15.80 5.19
C PHE A 187 4.30 14.86 5.93
N LEU A 188 4.21 13.61 5.49
CA LEU A 188 3.37 12.60 6.14
C LEU A 188 3.75 12.39 7.62
N VAL A 189 5.02 12.08 7.87
CA VAL A 189 5.50 11.78 9.22
C VAL A 189 5.51 13.07 10.08
N GLY A 190 5.92 14.20 9.51
CA GLY A 190 5.89 15.49 10.16
C GLY A 190 4.48 15.90 10.59
N ALA A 191 3.48 15.67 9.73
CA ALA A 191 2.08 15.95 10.06
C ALA A 191 1.61 15.15 11.29
N VAL A 192 1.95 13.85 11.36
CA VAL A 192 1.57 13.00 12.51
C VAL A 192 2.26 13.48 13.78
N ILE A 193 3.58 13.71 13.75
CA ILE A 193 4.34 14.13 14.94
C ILE A 193 3.81 15.46 15.49
N ILE A 194 3.61 16.44 14.62
CA ILE A 194 3.14 17.77 15.04
C ILE A 194 1.70 17.70 15.56
N THR A 195 0.84 16.88 14.94
CA THR A 195 -0.54 16.71 15.41
C THR A 195 -0.57 16.02 16.79
N VAL A 196 0.22 14.98 17.01
CA VAL A 196 0.35 14.33 18.33
C VAL A 196 0.81 15.35 19.39
N TRP A 197 1.83 16.14 19.07
CA TRP A 197 2.31 17.19 19.97
C TRP A 197 1.26 18.25 20.25
N GLN A 198 0.54 18.72 19.23
CA GLN A 198 -0.51 19.74 19.37
C GLN A 198 -1.66 19.27 20.26
N ILE A 199 -2.14 18.02 20.06
CA ILE A 199 -3.20 17.45 20.88
C ILE A 199 -2.73 17.24 22.32
N ALA A 200 -1.54 16.68 22.53
CA ALA A 200 -0.96 16.49 23.86
C ALA A 200 -0.84 17.83 24.60
N SER A 201 -0.33 18.88 23.92
CA SER A 201 -0.20 20.23 24.46
C SER A 201 -1.57 20.85 24.81
N SER A 202 -2.59 20.68 23.96
CA SER A 202 -3.94 21.20 24.22
C SER A 202 -4.63 20.52 25.40
N LEU A 203 -4.27 19.25 25.66
CA LEU A 203 -4.73 18.48 26.80
C LEU A 203 -3.91 18.75 28.08
N GLY A 204 -2.82 19.52 27.98
CA GLY A 204 -1.89 19.81 29.08
C GLY A 204 -1.05 18.60 29.49
N PHE A 205 -0.81 17.64 28.59
CA PHE A 205 -0.06 16.43 28.88
C PHE A 205 1.43 16.60 28.65
N SER A 206 2.24 16.25 29.63
CA SER A 206 3.63 15.85 29.44
C SER A 206 3.70 14.48 28.75
N PHE A 207 4.88 14.05 28.32
CA PHE A 207 5.04 12.72 27.70
C PHE A 207 4.60 11.57 28.62
N SER A 208 4.92 11.62 29.93
CA SER A 208 4.53 10.61 30.88
C SER A 208 3.01 10.59 31.15
N GLU A 209 2.39 11.77 31.25
CA GLU A 209 0.94 11.89 31.42
C GLU A 209 0.19 11.41 30.16
N MET A 210 0.71 11.69 28.98
CA MET A 210 0.16 11.15 27.72
C MET A 210 0.16 9.62 27.72
N VAL A 211 1.28 8.99 28.07
CA VAL A 211 1.36 7.52 28.15
C VAL A 211 0.40 6.97 29.21
N SER A 212 0.36 7.58 30.40
CA SER A 212 -0.56 7.20 31.48
C SER A 212 -2.03 7.36 31.07
N ALA A 213 -2.38 8.42 30.37
CA ALA A 213 -3.73 8.64 29.85
C ALA A 213 -4.14 7.57 28.83
N ILE A 214 -3.26 7.21 27.91
CA ILE A 214 -3.51 6.13 26.94
C ILE A 214 -3.73 4.79 27.64
N GLN A 215 -2.95 4.49 28.68
CA GLN A 215 -3.09 3.27 29.47
C GLN A 215 -4.39 3.24 30.26
N SER A 216 -4.73 4.33 30.97
CA SER A 216 -5.91 4.42 31.81
C SER A 216 -7.23 4.34 31.04
N HIS A 217 -7.25 4.80 29.78
CA HIS A 217 -8.40 4.66 28.88
C HIS A 217 -8.46 3.28 28.18
N GLY A 218 -7.54 2.36 28.46
CA GLY A 218 -7.52 1.02 27.90
C GLY A 218 -7.04 0.93 26.43
N TYR A 219 -6.59 2.03 25.81
CA TYR A 219 -6.15 2.01 24.41
C TYR A 219 -4.79 1.33 24.20
N ALA A 220 -3.96 1.19 25.26
CA ALA A 220 -2.66 0.56 25.19
C ALA A 220 -2.69 -0.98 25.01
N ARG A 221 -3.89 -1.61 24.99
CA ARG A 221 -4.03 -3.05 24.79
C ARG A 221 -3.59 -3.42 23.36
N ILE A 222 -2.53 -4.26 23.27
CA ILE A 222 -1.98 -4.73 22.01
C ILE A 222 -2.47 -6.14 21.70
N PHE A 223 -2.27 -7.08 22.65
CA PHE A 223 -2.45 -8.51 22.39
C PHE A 223 -3.86 -8.97 22.75
N GLU A 224 -4.47 -9.73 21.83
CA GLU A 224 -5.79 -10.31 21.96
C GLU A 224 -5.69 -11.85 21.86
N PHE A 225 -5.87 -12.52 23.02
CA PHE A 225 -5.82 -13.97 23.12
C PHE A 225 -7.16 -14.60 23.55
N ASP A 226 -8.20 -13.80 23.76
CA ASP A 226 -9.42 -14.24 24.45
C ASP A 226 -10.24 -15.22 23.60
N SER A 227 -10.26 -15.10 22.27
CA SER A 227 -11.05 -15.96 21.41
C SER A 227 -10.40 -16.26 20.07
N VAL A 228 -10.17 -17.54 19.81
CA VAL A 228 -9.70 -18.03 18.49
C VAL A 228 -10.70 -17.73 17.37
N GLN A 229 -12.00 -17.61 17.70
CA GLN A 229 -13.04 -17.29 16.73
C GLN A 229 -12.98 -15.82 16.27
N SER A 230 -12.41 -14.95 17.12
CA SER A 230 -12.26 -13.52 16.79
C SER A 230 -11.31 -13.29 15.62
N THR A 231 -11.62 -12.32 14.77
CA THR A 231 -10.71 -11.85 13.73
C THR A 231 -9.51 -11.10 14.30
N THR A 232 -9.59 -10.60 15.54
CA THR A 232 -8.52 -9.86 16.22
C THR A 232 -7.56 -10.75 17.02
N PHE A 233 -7.76 -12.07 17.03
CA PHE A 233 -6.91 -13.02 17.74
C PHE A 233 -5.44 -12.92 17.28
N PHE A 234 -4.50 -12.79 18.25
CA PHE A 234 -3.09 -12.48 17.96
C PHE A 234 -2.43 -13.37 16.90
N PRO A 235 -2.50 -14.72 16.97
CA PRO A 235 -1.88 -15.56 15.95
C PRO A 235 -2.41 -15.31 14.52
N LYS A 236 -3.71 -15.00 14.37
CA LYS A 236 -4.29 -14.67 13.06
C LYS A 236 -3.74 -13.35 12.53
N GLN A 237 -3.72 -12.32 13.39
CA GLN A 237 -3.25 -10.99 13.04
C GLN A 237 -1.76 -11.00 12.72
N PHE A 238 -0.95 -11.68 13.52
CA PHE A 238 0.49 -11.79 13.33
C PHE A 238 0.85 -12.56 12.05
N LEU A 239 0.31 -13.77 11.89
CA LEU A 239 0.56 -14.57 10.68
C LEU A 239 -0.03 -13.89 9.44
N GLY A 240 -1.24 -13.35 9.53
CA GLY A 240 -1.85 -12.58 8.45
C GLY A 240 -0.96 -11.41 8.04
N GLY A 241 -0.47 -10.61 8.99
CA GLY A 241 0.45 -9.51 8.74
C GLY A 241 1.75 -9.96 8.07
N MET A 242 2.36 -11.05 8.54
CA MET A 242 3.56 -11.62 7.94
C MET A 242 3.34 -11.98 6.47
N PHE A 243 2.30 -12.72 6.15
CA PHE A 243 2.03 -13.15 4.78
C PHE A 243 1.50 -12.02 3.89
N ILE A 244 0.75 -11.05 4.43
CA ILE A 244 0.38 -9.82 3.72
C ILE A 244 1.63 -9.08 3.27
N THR A 245 2.62 -8.91 4.15
CA THR A 245 3.88 -8.25 3.79
C THR A 245 4.64 -9.03 2.73
N ILE A 246 4.79 -10.35 2.89
CA ILE A 246 5.45 -11.18 1.88
C ILE A 246 4.76 -11.00 0.52
N ALA A 247 3.44 -11.05 0.46
CA ALA A 247 2.68 -10.96 -0.77
C ALA A 247 2.64 -9.54 -1.36
N MET A 248 2.20 -8.55 -0.58
CA MET A 248 1.97 -7.18 -1.06
C MET A 248 3.24 -6.33 -1.11
N THR A 249 4.38 -6.83 -0.64
CA THR A 249 5.68 -6.17 -0.77
C THR A 249 6.64 -7.04 -1.57
N GLY A 250 6.84 -8.29 -1.16
CA GLY A 250 7.85 -9.18 -1.74
C GLY A 250 7.47 -9.74 -3.10
N LEU A 251 6.17 -9.94 -3.36
CA LEU A 251 5.63 -10.44 -4.63
C LEU A 251 4.93 -9.33 -5.43
N ASP A 252 5.15 -8.08 -5.06
CA ASP A 252 4.58 -6.90 -5.68
C ASP A 252 5.67 -6.14 -6.48
N GLN A 253 5.43 -5.94 -7.76
CA GLN A 253 6.40 -5.28 -8.66
C GLN A 253 6.66 -3.84 -8.28
N GLU A 254 5.66 -3.10 -7.78
CA GLU A 254 5.82 -1.68 -7.43
C GLU A 254 6.87 -1.49 -6.33
N ILE A 255 6.72 -2.23 -5.22
CA ILE A 255 7.62 -2.11 -4.08
C ILE A 255 8.99 -2.74 -4.38
N MET A 256 8.99 -3.91 -5.04
CA MET A 256 10.25 -4.55 -5.42
C MET A 256 11.02 -3.76 -6.46
N GLN A 257 10.36 -3.06 -7.37
CA GLN A 257 11.02 -2.19 -8.34
C GLN A 257 11.88 -1.13 -7.65
N LYS A 258 11.39 -0.52 -6.57
CA LYS A 258 12.17 0.46 -5.76
C LYS A 258 13.40 -0.21 -5.14
N ASN A 259 13.22 -1.37 -4.52
CA ASN A 259 14.35 -2.13 -3.95
C ASN A 259 15.40 -2.49 -5.01
N LEU A 260 14.97 -2.88 -6.21
CA LEU A 260 15.84 -3.25 -7.32
C LEU A 260 16.58 -2.05 -7.96
N THR A 261 16.27 -0.80 -7.56
CA THR A 261 17.06 0.37 -7.93
C THR A 261 18.34 0.53 -7.12
N CYS A 262 18.48 -0.14 -5.98
CA CYS A 262 19.70 -0.15 -5.19
C CYS A 262 20.84 -0.83 -5.94
N LYS A 263 22.07 -0.35 -5.74
CA LYS A 263 23.26 -0.80 -6.50
C LYS A 263 23.60 -2.27 -6.23
N THR A 264 23.54 -2.68 -4.98
CA THR A 264 23.92 -4.02 -4.53
C THR A 264 22.80 -4.67 -3.72
N LEU A 265 22.85 -6.00 -3.59
CA LEU A 265 21.97 -6.75 -2.69
C LEU A 265 22.09 -6.25 -1.25
N GLY A 266 23.33 -5.99 -0.78
CA GLY A 266 23.56 -5.48 0.58
C GLY A 266 22.92 -4.11 0.81
N ASP A 267 22.94 -3.22 -0.20
CA ASP A 267 22.25 -1.91 -0.11
C ASP A 267 20.73 -2.10 -0.06
N ALA A 268 20.19 -3.00 -0.86
CA ALA A 268 18.76 -3.31 -0.84
C ALA A 268 18.33 -3.95 0.50
N GLN A 269 19.16 -4.81 1.08
CA GLN A 269 18.92 -5.38 2.42
C GLN A 269 18.99 -4.31 3.51
N LYS A 270 19.96 -3.40 3.46
CA LYS A 270 20.01 -2.23 4.38
C LYS A 270 18.76 -1.35 4.24
N ASN A 271 18.35 -1.06 3.00
CA ASN A 271 17.10 -0.37 2.72
C ASN A 271 15.91 -1.05 3.42
N MET A 272 15.70 -2.34 3.18
CA MET A 272 14.56 -3.08 3.72
C MET A 272 14.61 -3.15 5.26
N PHE A 273 15.78 -3.32 5.85
CA PHE A 273 15.96 -3.34 7.30
C PHE A 273 15.54 -2.01 7.94
N TRP A 274 16.10 -0.90 7.49
CA TRP A 274 15.79 0.43 8.05
C TRP A 274 14.35 0.84 7.76
N PHE A 275 13.84 0.54 6.56
CA PHE A 275 12.46 0.74 6.22
C PHE A 275 11.53 0.00 7.18
N SER A 276 11.77 -1.30 7.43
CA SER A 276 10.91 -2.11 8.32
C SER A 276 10.91 -1.60 9.76
N LEU A 277 12.07 -1.21 10.29
CA LEU A 277 12.19 -0.68 11.64
C LEU A 277 11.49 0.69 11.77
N THR A 278 11.71 1.59 10.82
CA THR A 278 11.06 2.91 10.81
C THR A 278 9.54 2.76 10.66
N LEU A 279 9.07 1.80 9.86
CA LEU A 279 7.64 1.54 9.71
C LEU A 279 6.98 1.15 11.03
N VAL A 280 7.64 0.34 11.86
CA VAL A 280 7.16 -0.01 13.21
C VAL A 280 6.99 1.24 14.06
N ILE A 281 8.01 2.12 14.09
CA ILE A 281 7.98 3.37 14.86
C ILE A 281 6.83 4.27 14.38
N VAL A 282 6.69 4.43 13.08
CA VAL A 282 5.63 5.30 12.51
C VAL A 282 4.24 4.73 12.79
N ASN A 283 4.04 3.41 12.79
CA ASN A 283 2.76 2.82 13.19
C ASN A 283 2.44 3.06 14.67
N ILE A 284 3.43 3.05 15.58
CA ILE A 284 3.22 3.44 16.98
C ILE A 284 2.76 4.91 17.06
N LEU A 285 3.34 5.80 16.27
CA LEU A 285 2.89 7.21 16.21
C LEU A 285 1.45 7.34 15.73
N PHE A 286 1.02 6.55 14.72
CA PHE A 286 -0.38 6.55 14.27
C PHE A 286 -1.34 6.03 15.32
N LEU A 287 -0.97 4.98 16.05
CA LEU A 287 -1.77 4.44 17.15
C LEU A 287 -1.87 5.45 18.31
N THR A 288 -0.75 6.10 18.64
CA THR A 288 -0.72 7.19 19.64
C THR A 288 -1.62 8.34 19.22
N LEU A 289 -1.53 8.77 17.94
CA LEU A 289 -2.44 9.78 17.39
C LEU A 289 -3.89 9.36 17.57
N GLY A 290 -4.24 8.12 17.22
CA GLY A 290 -5.59 7.59 17.37
C GLY A 290 -6.09 7.68 18.81
N ALA A 291 -5.31 7.18 19.77
CA ALA A 291 -5.67 7.26 21.20
C ALA A 291 -5.92 8.70 21.64
N LEU A 292 -5.04 9.62 21.26
CA LEU A 292 -5.18 11.04 21.61
C LEU A 292 -6.41 11.69 20.98
N LEU A 293 -6.78 11.34 19.75
CA LEU A 293 -8.01 11.84 19.11
C LEU A 293 -9.25 11.42 19.89
N PHE A 294 -9.34 10.16 20.32
CA PHE A 294 -10.46 9.67 21.15
C PHE A 294 -10.47 10.30 22.54
N ILE A 295 -9.32 10.44 23.20
CA ILE A 295 -9.21 11.12 24.52
C ILE A 295 -9.63 12.59 24.38
N TYR A 296 -9.22 13.26 23.30
CA TYR A 296 -9.58 14.65 23.02
C TYR A 296 -11.10 14.81 22.84
N CYS A 297 -11.74 13.93 22.06
CA CYS A 297 -13.20 13.93 21.91
C CYS A 297 -13.91 13.74 23.24
N ASN A 298 -13.52 12.73 24.02
CA ASN A 298 -14.14 12.43 25.32
C ASN A 298 -14.01 13.61 26.31
N ARG A 299 -12.85 14.26 26.34
CA ARG A 299 -12.59 15.37 27.26
C ARG A 299 -13.34 16.66 26.90
N ASN A 300 -13.57 16.88 25.60
CA ASN A 300 -14.25 18.08 25.09
C ASN A 300 -15.73 17.85 24.74
N GLY A 301 -16.29 16.67 25.02
CA GLY A 301 -17.70 16.34 24.73
C GLY A 301 -18.02 16.31 23.21
N ILE A 302 -17.05 16.03 22.35
CA ILE A 302 -17.22 15.99 20.91
C ILE A 302 -17.76 14.62 20.49
N THR A 303 -18.84 14.62 19.71
CA THR A 303 -19.44 13.38 19.20
C THR A 303 -18.51 12.70 18.21
N ILE A 304 -18.22 11.42 18.45
CA ILE A 304 -17.41 10.60 17.54
C ILE A 304 -18.26 10.21 16.33
N PRO A 305 -17.76 10.42 15.08
CA PRO A 305 -18.48 10.02 13.86
C PRO A 305 -18.74 8.51 13.81
N GLU A 306 -19.87 8.09 13.24
CA GLU A 306 -20.18 6.67 13.01
C GLU A 306 -19.09 5.99 12.16
N ARG A 307 -18.62 6.67 11.13
CA ARG A 307 -17.45 6.26 10.33
C ARG A 307 -16.19 6.81 10.97
N THR A 308 -15.47 5.97 11.67
CA THR A 308 -14.25 6.38 12.38
C THR A 308 -13.12 6.87 11.46
N ASP A 309 -13.19 6.57 10.15
CA ASP A 309 -12.30 7.16 9.13
C ASP A 309 -12.51 8.69 8.98
N GLU A 310 -13.65 9.22 9.44
CA GLU A 310 -13.95 10.66 9.43
C GLU A 310 -13.49 11.39 10.69
N LEU A 311 -13.03 10.66 11.72
CA LEU A 311 -12.65 11.25 13.02
C LEU A 311 -11.48 12.22 12.88
N PHE A 312 -10.36 11.76 12.35
CA PHE A 312 -9.16 12.61 12.21
C PHE A 312 -9.40 13.78 11.26
N PRO A 313 -9.98 13.59 10.04
CA PRO A 313 -10.33 14.73 9.18
C PRO A 313 -11.22 15.76 9.87
N SER A 314 -12.31 15.32 10.51
CA SER A 314 -13.25 16.21 11.17
C SER A 314 -12.57 17.06 12.25
N LEU A 315 -11.80 16.44 13.15
CA LEU A 315 -11.07 17.15 14.19
C LEU A 315 -10.01 18.08 13.63
N ALA A 316 -9.28 17.65 12.59
CA ALA A 316 -8.23 18.45 11.99
C ALA A 316 -8.75 19.74 11.35
N PHE A 317 -9.94 19.71 10.74
CA PHE A 317 -10.50 20.87 10.06
C PHE A 317 -11.34 21.78 10.99
N HIS A 318 -11.97 21.24 12.03
CA HIS A 318 -12.92 21.99 12.83
C HIS A 318 -12.43 22.32 14.25
N GLU A 319 -11.62 21.44 14.87
CA GLU A 319 -11.33 21.53 16.32
C GLU A 319 -9.87 21.82 16.65
N LEU A 320 -8.90 21.26 15.89
CA LEU A 320 -7.47 21.30 16.26
C LEU A 320 -6.73 22.52 15.69
N GLY A 321 -7.45 23.44 15.06
CA GLY A 321 -6.92 24.69 14.53
C GLY A 321 -6.26 24.60 13.16
N PRO A 322 -5.94 25.77 12.55
CA PRO A 322 -5.50 25.83 11.14
C PRO A 322 -4.22 25.06 10.83
N LEU A 323 -3.27 25.02 11.77
CA LEU A 323 -2.00 24.32 11.57
C LEU A 323 -2.21 22.82 11.36
N VAL A 324 -3.03 22.20 12.24
CA VAL A 324 -3.32 20.75 12.11
C VAL A 324 -4.13 20.46 10.85
N GLY A 325 -5.08 21.31 10.48
CA GLY A 325 -5.83 21.16 9.23
C GLY A 325 -4.93 21.18 7.99
N ILE A 326 -3.95 22.09 7.92
CA ILE A 326 -2.97 22.17 6.84
C ILE A 326 -2.08 20.92 6.82
N LEU A 327 -1.56 20.52 7.98
CA LEU A 327 -0.70 19.36 8.09
C LEU A 327 -1.44 18.07 7.74
N PHE A 328 -2.70 17.94 8.17
CA PHE A 328 -3.55 16.82 7.79
C PHE A 328 -3.72 16.77 6.26
N LEU A 329 -4.04 17.89 5.63
CA LEU A 329 -4.23 17.97 4.18
C LEU A 329 -2.95 17.61 3.42
N LEU A 330 -1.80 18.14 3.84
CA LEU A 330 -0.50 17.78 3.23
C LEU A 330 -0.16 16.32 3.48
N GLY A 331 -0.41 15.80 4.68
CA GLY A 331 -0.12 14.41 5.05
C GLY A 331 -0.95 13.41 4.25
N ILE A 332 -2.27 13.62 4.13
CA ILE A 332 -3.15 12.72 3.36
C ILE A 332 -2.87 12.81 1.85
N THR A 333 -2.60 14.01 1.34
CA THR A 333 -2.22 14.20 -0.06
C THR A 333 -0.90 13.50 -0.34
N ALA A 334 0.12 13.72 0.49
CA ALA A 334 1.42 13.09 0.36
C ALA A 334 1.34 11.57 0.37
N SER A 335 0.68 10.97 1.37
CA SER A 335 0.57 9.51 1.50
C SER A 335 -0.19 8.85 0.33
N SER A 336 -1.24 9.50 -0.12
CA SER A 336 -2.08 8.95 -1.20
C SER A 336 -1.41 9.05 -2.55
N TYR A 337 -0.71 10.16 -2.80
CA TYR A 337 -0.03 10.37 -4.07
C TYR A 337 1.24 9.53 -4.19
N ALA A 338 2.03 9.38 -3.11
CA ALA A 338 3.16 8.45 -3.06
C ALA A 338 2.77 6.98 -3.32
N SER A 339 1.57 6.59 -2.87
CA SER A 339 1.05 5.25 -3.15
C SER A 339 0.53 5.12 -4.60
N ALA A 340 -0.15 6.14 -5.13
CA ALA A 340 -0.76 6.08 -6.45
C ALA A 340 0.26 6.23 -7.59
N ASP A 341 1.24 7.14 -7.47
CA ASP A 341 2.27 7.36 -8.48
C ASP A 341 3.20 6.15 -8.62
N SER A 342 3.54 5.56 -7.49
CA SER A 342 4.32 4.34 -7.41
C SER A 342 3.59 3.17 -8.06
N ALA A 343 2.29 3.02 -7.78
CA ALA A 343 1.47 1.98 -8.38
C ALA A 343 1.35 2.15 -9.90
N LEU A 344 1.07 3.36 -10.39
CA LEU A 344 1.00 3.64 -11.83
C LEU A 344 2.32 3.32 -12.53
N THR A 345 3.46 3.61 -11.90
CA THR A 345 4.77 3.28 -12.47
C THR A 345 5.05 1.78 -12.43
N GLY A 346 4.72 1.09 -11.35
CA GLY A 346 4.86 -0.36 -11.22
C GLY A 346 3.98 -1.12 -12.23
N LEU A 347 2.70 -0.72 -12.37
CA LEU A 347 1.77 -1.26 -13.35
C LEU A 347 2.26 -1.03 -14.79
N THR A 348 2.71 0.19 -15.09
CA THR A 348 3.28 0.53 -16.40
C THR A 348 4.51 -0.31 -16.69
N THR A 349 5.40 -0.49 -15.72
CA THR A 349 6.61 -1.30 -15.86
C THR A 349 6.26 -2.75 -16.13
N SER A 350 5.42 -3.37 -15.30
CA SER A 350 5.02 -4.77 -15.47
C SER A 350 4.32 -4.96 -16.81
N PHE A 351 3.35 -4.13 -17.17
CA PHE A 351 2.66 -4.29 -18.45
C PHE A 351 3.60 -4.16 -19.65
N CYS A 352 4.49 -3.17 -19.65
CA CYS A 352 5.46 -2.99 -20.73
C CYS A 352 6.45 -4.15 -20.86
N ILE A 353 6.99 -4.62 -19.73
CA ILE A 353 8.00 -5.69 -19.71
C ILE A 353 7.35 -7.05 -19.91
N ASP A 354 6.23 -7.30 -19.22
CA ASP A 354 5.67 -8.64 -19.12
C ASP A 354 4.69 -8.96 -20.27
N PHE A 355 4.11 -7.96 -20.96
CA PHE A 355 3.10 -8.20 -22.01
C PHE A 355 3.46 -7.62 -23.38
N LEU A 356 4.30 -6.58 -23.47
CA LEU A 356 4.57 -5.89 -24.75
C LEU A 356 5.91 -6.22 -25.39
N ASP A 357 6.68 -7.16 -24.87
CA ASP A 357 8.03 -7.52 -25.35
C ASP A 357 8.93 -6.29 -25.59
N PHE A 358 9.07 -5.51 -24.53
CA PHE A 358 9.64 -4.16 -24.59
C PHE A 358 11.14 -4.16 -24.95
N LYS A 359 11.88 -5.26 -24.64
CA LYS A 359 13.34 -5.32 -24.79
C LYS A 359 13.80 -5.14 -26.24
N ALA A 360 13.07 -5.73 -27.19
CA ALA A 360 13.44 -5.78 -28.61
C ALA A 360 13.10 -4.51 -29.40
N LYS A 361 12.43 -3.50 -28.80
CA LYS A 361 11.89 -2.33 -29.51
C LYS A 361 12.83 -1.14 -29.51
N ALA A 362 12.73 -0.29 -30.57
CA ALA A 362 13.41 0.99 -30.63
C ALA A 362 12.95 1.93 -29.53
N GLU A 363 13.84 2.82 -29.04
CA GLU A 363 13.59 3.71 -27.90
C GLU A 363 12.37 4.64 -28.13
N GLN A 364 12.15 5.12 -29.33
CA GLN A 364 10.97 5.94 -29.66
C GLN A 364 9.66 5.16 -29.48
N THR A 365 9.62 3.90 -29.93
CA THR A 365 8.47 3.02 -29.74
C THR A 365 8.23 2.72 -28.27
N LYS A 366 9.30 2.49 -27.51
CA LYS A 366 9.27 2.30 -26.06
C LYS A 366 8.63 3.50 -25.35
N ARG A 367 9.07 4.71 -25.66
CA ARG A 367 8.53 5.94 -25.08
C ARG A 367 7.03 6.09 -25.36
N ARG A 368 6.61 5.89 -26.60
CA ARG A 368 5.20 5.98 -27.00
C ARG A 368 4.35 4.94 -26.29
N GLN A 369 4.75 3.68 -26.29
CA GLN A 369 4.01 2.59 -25.64
C GLN A 369 3.91 2.79 -24.14
N LYS A 370 5.01 3.17 -23.47
CA LYS A 370 5.02 3.51 -22.04
C LYS A 370 3.99 4.59 -21.72
N THR A 371 3.94 5.68 -22.49
CA THR A 371 2.99 6.76 -22.27
C THR A 371 1.53 6.30 -22.45
N ILE A 372 1.25 5.50 -23.48
CA ILE A 372 -0.09 4.95 -23.71
C ILE A 372 -0.52 4.02 -22.57
N VAL A 373 0.37 3.13 -22.12
CA VAL A 373 0.09 2.21 -21.01
C VAL A 373 -0.12 2.97 -19.70
N HIS A 374 0.71 3.97 -19.42
CA HIS A 374 0.59 4.78 -18.22
C HIS A 374 -0.74 5.56 -18.19
N LEU A 375 -1.14 6.16 -19.31
CA LEU A 375 -2.44 6.80 -19.46
C LEU A 375 -3.59 5.80 -19.32
N GLY A 376 -3.46 4.59 -19.91
CA GLY A 376 -4.46 3.53 -19.79
C GLY A 376 -4.73 3.13 -18.34
N PHE A 377 -3.68 2.93 -17.53
CA PHE A 377 -3.84 2.65 -16.10
C PHE A 377 -4.39 3.84 -15.32
N SER A 378 -4.04 5.07 -15.70
CA SER A 378 -4.62 6.28 -15.10
C SER A 378 -6.13 6.36 -15.33
N LEU A 379 -6.58 6.06 -16.54
CA LEU A 379 -8.01 5.98 -16.85
C LEU A 379 -8.71 4.81 -16.14
N LEU A 380 -8.03 3.67 -16.04
CA LEU A 380 -8.55 2.52 -15.29
C LEU A 380 -8.74 2.87 -13.80
N PHE A 381 -7.81 3.60 -13.18
CA PHE A 381 -7.96 4.10 -11.81
C PHE A 381 -9.20 4.98 -11.67
N LEU A 382 -9.39 5.93 -12.58
CA LEU A 382 -10.58 6.79 -12.59
C LEU A 382 -11.87 5.97 -12.61
N VAL A 383 -11.96 4.99 -13.52
CA VAL A 383 -13.15 4.13 -13.66
C VAL A 383 -13.39 3.32 -12.38
N ILE A 384 -12.36 2.67 -11.83
CA ILE A 384 -12.49 1.85 -10.61
C ILE A 384 -12.95 2.73 -9.43
N ILE A 385 -12.39 3.95 -9.29
CA ILE A 385 -12.77 4.88 -8.21
C ILE A 385 -14.23 5.29 -8.32
N LEU A 386 -14.70 5.61 -9.54
CA LEU A 386 -16.09 6.00 -9.75
C LEU A 386 -17.06 4.86 -9.50
N VAL A 387 -16.74 3.64 -9.96
CA VAL A 387 -17.53 2.44 -9.69
C VAL A 387 -17.58 2.17 -8.18
N PHE A 388 -16.45 2.26 -7.49
CA PHE A 388 -16.39 2.01 -6.05
C PHE A 388 -17.20 3.03 -5.25
N LYS A 389 -17.26 4.28 -5.68
CA LYS A 389 -18.11 5.31 -5.07
C LYS A 389 -19.59 4.91 -5.04
N GLU A 390 -20.07 4.30 -6.12
CA GLU A 390 -21.49 3.90 -6.23
C GLU A 390 -21.81 2.60 -5.49
N VAL A 391 -20.85 1.68 -5.40
CA VAL A 391 -21.07 0.32 -4.87
C VAL A 391 -20.55 0.15 -3.43
N GLY A 392 -19.54 0.94 -3.03
CA GLY A 392 -18.82 0.76 -1.78
C GLY A 392 -19.61 1.25 -0.55
N SER A 393 -19.84 0.37 0.43
CA SER A 393 -20.61 0.66 1.66
C SER A 393 -19.85 0.47 2.97
N GLY A 394 -18.53 0.26 2.95
CA GLY A 394 -17.77 -0.08 4.15
C GLY A 394 -16.46 0.72 4.33
N ALA A 395 -15.74 0.46 5.42
CA ALA A 395 -14.41 1.01 5.63
C ALA A 395 -13.44 0.59 4.51
N VAL A 396 -12.76 1.56 3.91
CA VAL A 396 -11.89 1.33 2.74
C VAL A 396 -10.75 0.37 3.07
N ILE A 397 -10.22 0.40 4.30
CA ILE A 397 -9.16 -0.52 4.72
C ILE A 397 -9.58 -1.99 4.60
N ASN A 398 -10.82 -2.31 5.00
CA ASN A 398 -11.33 -3.68 4.90
C ASN A 398 -11.50 -4.12 3.44
N ALA A 399 -11.96 -3.21 2.58
CA ALA A 399 -12.07 -3.49 1.14
C ALA A 399 -10.68 -3.77 0.52
N VAL A 400 -9.66 -2.97 0.85
CA VAL A 400 -8.29 -3.16 0.38
C VAL A 400 -7.71 -4.50 0.85
N LEU A 401 -7.86 -4.83 2.14
CA LEU A 401 -7.35 -6.09 2.70
C LEU A 401 -8.07 -7.31 2.13
N ASN A 402 -9.40 -7.23 1.95
CA ASN A 402 -10.19 -8.30 1.35
C ASN A 402 -9.78 -8.56 -0.10
N VAL A 403 -9.69 -7.51 -0.92
CA VAL A 403 -9.22 -7.63 -2.31
C VAL A 403 -7.81 -8.22 -2.34
N ALA A 404 -6.92 -7.75 -1.48
CA ALA A 404 -5.56 -8.29 -1.38
C ALA A 404 -5.58 -9.79 -1.02
N GLY A 405 -6.38 -10.21 -0.06
CA GLY A 405 -6.52 -11.61 0.35
C GLY A 405 -6.90 -12.54 -0.80
N TYR A 406 -7.80 -12.09 -1.68
CA TYR A 406 -8.23 -12.89 -2.83
C TYR A 406 -7.27 -12.82 -4.01
N THR A 407 -6.64 -11.69 -4.27
CA THR A 407 -5.88 -11.46 -5.50
C THR A 407 -4.38 -11.75 -5.35
N TYR A 408 -3.78 -11.58 -4.15
CA TYR A 408 -2.39 -11.94 -3.90
C TYR A 408 -2.19 -13.40 -3.47
N GLY A 409 -3.25 -14.12 -3.08
CA GLY A 409 -3.15 -15.54 -2.73
C GLY A 409 -2.56 -16.40 -3.84
N PRO A 410 -3.04 -16.31 -5.11
CA PRO A 410 -2.44 -17.01 -6.22
C PRO A 410 -0.96 -16.69 -6.44
N LEU A 411 -0.54 -15.44 -6.28
CA LEU A 411 0.87 -15.06 -6.32
C LEU A 411 1.68 -15.73 -5.22
N LEU A 412 1.17 -15.70 -3.98
CA LEU A 412 1.80 -16.36 -2.85
C LEU A 412 1.97 -17.86 -3.12
N GLY A 413 0.94 -18.54 -3.64
CA GLY A 413 0.99 -19.95 -4.00
C GLY A 413 1.99 -20.26 -5.11
N LEU A 414 2.00 -19.46 -6.19
CA LEU A 414 2.94 -19.62 -7.33
C LEU A 414 4.39 -19.47 -6.88
N PHE A 415 4.72 -18.40 -6.17
CA PHE A 415 6.09 -18.15 -5.71
C PHE A 415 6.53 -19.18 -4.67
N SER A 416 5.67 -19.50 -3.70
CA SER A 416 5.96 -20.52 -2.69
C SER A 416 6.21 -21.88 -3.35
N PHE A 417 5.37 -22.27 -4.31
CA PHE A 417 5.56 -23.54 -5.04
C PHE A 417 6.88 -23.55 -5.82
N GLY A 418 7.24 -22.42 -6.43
CA GLY A 418 8.50 -22.29 -7.16
C GLY A 418 9.74 -22.35 -6.28
N ILE A 419 9.66 -21.78 -5.08
CA ILE A 419 10.79 -21.72 -4.12
C ILE A 419 10.96 -23.02 -3.38
N PHE A 420 9.86 -23.62 -2.89
CA PHE A 420 9.92 -24.79 -1.98
C PHE A 420 9.86 -26.14 -2.69
N THR A 421 9.65 -26.20 -4.00
CA THR A 421 9.61 -27.47 -4.75
C THR A 421 10.54 -27.44 -5.94
N THR A 422 10.93 -28.64 -6.42
CA THR A 422 11.66 -28.81 -7.70
C THR A 422 10.75 -29.30 -8.84
N ARG A 423 9.44 -29.48 -8.57
CA ARG A 423 8.46 -30.01 -9.52
C ARG A 423 8.23 -29.07 -10.70
N LYS A 424 7.89 -29.64 -11.86
CA LYS A 424 7.46 -28.88 -13.07
C LYS A 424 5.94 -28.90 -13.15
N VAL A 425 5.33 -27.73 -13.34
CA VAL A 425 3.88 -27.59 -13.52
C VAL A 425 3.48 -27.77 -14.98
N THR A 426 2.23 -28.19 -15.24
CA THR A 426 1.67 -28.17 -16.59
C THR A 426 1.07 -26.78 -16.82
N GLY A 427 1.85 -25.88 -17.44
CA GLY A 427 1.61 -24.43 -17.48
C GLY A 427 0.22 -24.00 -17.93
N LYS A 428 -0.36 -24.65 -18.96
CA LYS A 428 -1.70 -24.33 -19.48
C LYS A 428 -2.82 -24.40 -18.43
N TYR A 429 -2.62 -25.15 -17.33
CA TYR A 429 -3.60 -25.27 -16.24
C TYR A 429 -3.33 -24.28 -15.09
N VAL A 430 -2.20 -23.60 -15.07
CA VAL A 430 -1.85 -22.62 -14.03
C VAL A 430 -2.87 -21.49 -13.92
N PRO A 431 -3.32 -20.85 -15.03
CA PRO A 431 -4.35 -19.82 -14.96
C PRO A 431 -5.65 -20.34 -14.32
N VAL A 432 -6.05 -21.57 -14.63
CA VAL A 432 -7.27 -22.19 -14.09
C VAL A 432 -7.16 -22.38 -12.58
N VAL A 433 -6.04 -22.93 -12.09
CA VAL A 433 -5.78 -23.10 -10.65
C VAL A 433 -5.83 -21.75 -9.95
N CYS A 434 -5.17 -20.73 -10.51
CA CYS A 434 -5.10 -19.38 -9.94
C CYS A 434 -6.45 -18.64 -9.95
N LEU A 435 -7.38 -18.96 -10.85
CA LEU A 435 -8.74 -18.41 -10.87
C LEU A 435 -9.68 -19.15 -9.92
N ILE A 436 -9.56 -20.47 -9.80
CA ILE A 436 -10.39 -21.28 -8.92
C ILE A 436 -10.05 -21.03 -7.44
N SER A 437 -8.78 -20.82 -7.11
CA SER A 437 -8.33 -20.63 -5.72
C SER A 437 -9.01 -19.45 -5.01
N PRO A 438 -9.07 -18.23 -5.58
CA PRO A 438 -9.83 -17.13 -4.98
C PRO A 438 -11.33 -17.41 -4.87
N ALA A 439 -11.91 -18.12 -5.83
CA ALA A 439 -13.34 -18.48 -5.79
C ALA A 439 -13.64 -19.43 -4.62
N ILE A 440 -12.84 -20.48 -4.43
CA ILE A 440 -12.95 -21.39 -3.27
C ILE A 440 -12.74 -20.59 -1.97
N SER A 441 -11.74 -19.73 -1.92
CA SER A 441 -11.42 -18.91 -0.75
C SER A 441 -12.58 -17.96 -0.40
N TYR A 442 -13.26 -17.40 -1.40
CA TYR A 442 -14.44 -16.56 -1.19
C TYR A 442 -15.57 -17.37 -0.57
N VAL A 443 -15.90 -18.54 -1.11
CA VAL A 443 -16.94 -19.42 -0.56
C VAL A 443 -16.61 -19.83 0.88
N LEU A 444 -15.36 -20.20 1.16
CA LEU A 444 -14.92 -20.54 2.52
C LEU A 444 -15.07 -19.36 3.48
N SER A 445 -14.66 -18.15 3.07
CA SER A 445 -14.75 -16.96 3.91
C SER A 445 -16.19 -16.59 4.23
N GLN A 446 -17.10 -16.62 3.24
CA GLN A 446 -18.52 -16.27 3.44
C GLN A 446 -19.24 -17.25 4.37
N ASN A 447 -18.87 -18.53 4.34
CA ASN A 447 -19.52 -19.57 5.12
C ASN A 447 -18.72 -19.97 6.38
N SER A 448 -17.60 -19.33 6.66
CA SER A 448 -16.68 -19.74 7.72
C SER A 448 -17.32 -19.83 9.10
N ALA A 449 -18.14 -18.85 9.46
CA ALA A 449 -18.83 -18.84 10.76
C ALA A 449 -19.82 -20.01 10.90
N ALA A 450 -20.54 -20.35 9.82
CA ALA A 450 -21.50 -21.46 9.82
C ALA A 450 -20.81 -22.83 9.81
N TRP A 451 -19.74 -22.98 9.01
CA TRP A 451 -19.07 -24.28 8.83
C TRP A 451 -18.08 -24.63 9.94
N PHE A 452 -17.52 -23.61 10.62
CA PHE A 452 -16.46 -23.79 11.61
C PHE A 452 -16.86 -23.26 13.01
N SER A 453 -18.10 -23.52 13.44
CA SER A 453 -18.57 -23.24 14.80
C SER A 453 -18.32 -21.80 15.27
N GLY A 454 -18.63 -20.82 14.42
CA GLY A 454 -18.47 -19.39 14.72
C GLY A 454 -17.09 -18.82 14.39
N TYR A 455 -16.16 -19.62 13.86
CA TYR A 455 -14.86 -19.13 13.43
C TYR A 455 -15.01 -18.19 12.22
N LYS A 456 -14.55 -16.96 12.37
CA LYS A 456 -14.55 -15.96 11.29
C LYS A 456 -13.16 -15.88 10.66
N ILE A 457 -13.09 -16.20 9.37
CA ILE A 457 -11.86 -16.01 8.60
C ILE A 457 -11.66 -14.50 8.39
N GLY A 458 -10.49 -14.02 8.79
CA GLY A 458 -10.06 -12.63 8.63
C GLY A 458 -8.94 -12.50 7.59
N ILE A 459 -7.88 -11.78 7.97
CA ILE A 459 -6.74 -11.51 7.09
C ILE A 459 -5.94 -12.75 6.70
N GLU A 460 -6.08 -13.87 7.43
CA GLU A 460 -5.50 -15.17 7.11
C GLU A 460 -6.07 -15.80 5.83
N ILE A 461 -7.14 -15.24 5.24
CA ILE A 461 -7.68 -15.70 3.95
C ILE A 461 -6.61 -15.71 2.85
N LEU A 462 -5.64 -14.81 2.92
CA LEU A 462 -4.50 -14.78 2.01
C LEU A 462 -3.67 -16.07 2.08
N ILE A 463 -3.44 -16.58 3.28
CA ILE A 463 -2.68 -17.81 3.51
C ILE A 463 -3.47 -19.00 2.97
N ILE A 464 -4.76 -19.07 3.27
CA ILE A 464 -5.66 -20.13 2.81
C ILE A 464 -5.68 -20.17 1.28
N ASN A 465 -5.86 -19.03 0.63
CA ASN A 465 -5.85 -18.89 -0.81
C ASN A 465 -4.49 -19.29 -1.43
N GLY A 466 -3.39 -18.86 -0.79
CA GLY A 466 -2.05 -19.29 -1.18
C GLY A 466 -1.84 -20.80 -1.09
N LEU A 467 -2.32 -21.43 -0.04
CA LEU A 467 -2.26 -22.89 0.14
C LEU A 467 -3.12 -23.64 -0.89
N ILE A 468 -4.34 -23.18 -1.15
CA ILE A 468 -5.20 -23.77 -2.20
C ILE A 468 -4.49 -23.70 -3.55
N THR A 469 -3.88 -22.56 -3.88
CA THR A 469 -3.08 -22.42 -5.11
C THR A 469 -1.89 -23.37 -5.10
N PHE A 470 -1.13 -23.45 -4.00
CA PHE A 470 0.03 -24.33 -3.87
C PHE A 470 -0.33 -25.80 -4.09
N PHE A 471 -1.37 -26.30 -3.43
CA PHE A 471 -1.82 -27.69 -3.62
C PHE A 471 -2.47 -27.92 -4.99
N GLY A 472 -3.18 -26.95 -5.55
CA GLY A 472 -3.67 -27.02 -6.93
C GLY A 472 -2.51 -27.15 -7.94
N LEU A 473 -1.42 -26.39 -7.76
CA LEU A 473 -0.22 -26.53 -8.58
C LEU A 473 0.48 -27.86 -8.36
N TRP A 474 0.48 -28.36 -7.12
CA TRP A 474 1.02 -29.69 -6.83
C TRP A 474 0.28 -30.79 -7.59
N ALA A 475 -1.05 -30.71 -7.66
CA ALA A 475 -1.90 -31.68 -8.37
C ALA A 475 -1.64 -31.73 -9.89
N ILE A 476 -1.37 -30.56 -10.51
CA ILE A 476 -1.07 -30.47 -11.95
C ILE A 476 0.43 -30.61 -12.28
N SER A 477 1.28 -30.87 -11.27
CA SER A 477 2.75 -30.94 -11.41
C SER A 477 3.25 -32.37 -11.58
N LYS A 478 4.39 -32.52 -12.25
CA LYS A 478 5.12 -33.78 -12.38
C LYS A 478 6.46 -33.69 -11.64
N ARG A 479 6.90 -34.80 -11.05
CA ARG A 479 8.27 -34.89 -10.52
C ARG A 479 9.26 -34.72 -11.67
N THR A 480 10.25 -33.85 -11.48
CA THR A 480 11.42 -33.83 -12.37
C THR A 480 12.21 -35.10 -12.07
N LYS A 481 12.42 -35.96 -13.09
CA LYS A 481 13.32 -37.10 -12.96
C LYS A 481 14.74 -36.62 -12.76
#